data_5035c0cdc814923c0f2ad5e18177ec1f
#
_entry.id   5035c0cdc814923c0f2ad5e18177ec1f
#
_cell.length_a   1.000
_cell.length_b   1.000
_cell.length_c   1.000
_cell.angle_alpha   90.00
_cell.angle_beta   90.00
_cell.angle_gamma   90.00
#
_symmetry.space_group_name_H-M   'P 1'
#
loop_
_entity.id
_entity.type
_entity.pdbx_description
1 polymer ?
#
loop_
_entity_poly.entity_id
_entity_poly.type
_entity_poly.pdbx_seq_one_letter_code
_entity_poly.pdbx_strand_id
1 'polypeptide(L)'
;MPLVLLIEDNADAREALRVLLELDGYDVEAAGDGPHGVEIARAKTPAVALVDIGLPGIDGYEVARRLRALPGPRSFLVALTGYSDPDDRRRAEEAGFDAHVVKPVDPDELTRLLARLGVPGPGSPE
;
A
#
# COMPACT_ATOMS: atom_id res chain seq x y z
N MET A 1 16.18 5.21 3.02
CA MET A 1 15.15 4.27 3.51
C MET A 1 14.07 4.13 2.47
N PRO A 2 13.51 2.92 2.28
CA PRO A 2 12.41 2.78 1.32
C PRO A 2 11.18 3.56 1.77
N LEU A 3 10.54 4.20 0.82
CA LEU A 3 9.33 4.96 1.10
C LEU A 3 8.10 4.08 0.90
N VAL A 4 7.25 4.04 1.89
CA VAL A 4 5.95 3.37 1.84
C VAL A 4 4.86 4.43 1.77
N LEU A 5 4.01 4.33 0.77
CA LEU A 5 2.81 5.17 0.69
C LEU A 5 1.65 4.37 1.28
N LEU A 6 0.92 5.01 2.21
CA LEU A 6 -0.24 4.39 2.86
C LEU A 6 -1.47 5.22 2.53
N ILE A 7 -2.46 4.60 1.88
CA ILE A 7 -3.72 5.26 1.54
C ILE A 7 -4.84 4.56 2.30
N GLU A 8 -5.34 5.22 3.32
CA GLU A 8 -6.35 4.68 4.24
C GLU A 8 -7.20 5.83 4.76
N ASP A 9 -8.52 5.75 4.59
CA ASP A 9 -9.41 6.83 4.99
C ASP A 9 -9.71 6.88 6.49
N ASN A 10 -9.60 5.74 7.19
CA ASN A 10 -9.80 5.72 8.64
C ASN A 10 -8.56 6.26 9.33
N ALA A 11 -8.72 7.37 10.07
CA ALA A 11 -7.59 8.05 10.68
C ALA A 11 -6.86 7.18 11.71
N ASP A 12 -7.61 6.40 12.51
CA ASP A 12 -6.99 5.56 13.54
C ASP A 12 -6.22 4.40 12.92
N ALA A 13 -6.78 3.77 11.89
CA ALA A 13 -6.11 2.68 11.19
C ALA A 13 -4.88 3.20 10.45
N ARG A 14 -4.99 4.36 9.82
CA ARG A 14 -3.89 4.99 9.11
C ARG A 14 -2.72 5.28 10.07
N GLU A 15 -3.02 5.85 11.23
CA GLU A 15 -1.98 6.19 12.20
C GLU A 15 -1.34 4.93 12.78
N ALA A 16 -2.13 3.90 13.08
CA ALA A 16 -1.60 2.65 13.62
C ALA A 16 -0.63 1.99 12.63
N LEU A 17 -1.00 1.93 11.35
CA LEU A 17 -0.14 1.35 10.33
C LEU A 17 1.11 2.18 10.09
N ARG A 18 0.97 3.52 10.12
CA ARG A 18 2.11 4.41 9.96
C ARG A 18 3.16 4.18 11.05
N VAL A 19 2.71 4.12 12.31
CA VAL A 19 3.61 3.90 13.43
C VAL A 19 4.31 2.55 13.31
N LEU A 20 3.56 1.52 12.96
CA LEU A 20 4.09 0.17 12.81
C LEU A 20 5.18 0.11 11.75
N LEU A 21 4.94 0.72 10.60
CA LEU A 21 5.90 0.73 9.50
C LEU A 21 7.14 1.56 9.85
N GLU A 22 6.95 2.69 10.54
CA GLU A 22 8.08 3.50 10.98
C GLU A 22 8.93 2.77 12.01
N LEU A 23 8.32 1.99 12.89
CA LEU A 23 9.06 1.17 13.85
C LEU A 23 9.90 0.11 13.14
N ASP A 24 9.44 -0.36 11.99
CA ASP A 24 10.21 -1.29 11.16
C ASP A 24 11.27 -0.57 10.31
N GLY A 25 11.36 0.76 10.42
CA GLY A 25 12.41 1.54 9.78
C GLY A 25 12.09 2.07 8.39
N TYR A 26 10.84 1.97 7.95
CA TYR A 26 10.42 2.56 6.68
C TYR A 26 10.08 4.03 6.84
N ASP A 27 10.32 4.82 5.80
CA ASP A 27 9.74 6.15 5.70
C ASP A 27 8.31 5.99 5.20
N VAL A 28 7.38 6.74 5.79
CA VAL A 28 5.97 6.60 5.47
C VAL A 28 5.36 7.95 5.09
N GLU A 29 4.68 7.98 3.94
CA GLU A 29 3.77 9.08 3.59
C GLU A 29 2.36 8.52 3.64
N ALA A 30 1.47 9.23 4.29
CA ALA A 30 0.10 8.75 4.47
C ALA A 30 -0.90 9.72 3.87
N ALA A 31 -1.93 9.17 3.24
CA ALA A 31 -3.02 9.93 2.65
C ALA A 31 -4.35 9.37 3.11
N GLY A 32 -5.34 10.24 3.28
CA GLY A 32 -6.69 9.85 3.68
C GLY A 32 -7.64 9.60 2.53
N ASP A 33 -7.23 9.84 1.29
CA ASP A 33 -8.05 9.59 0.10
C ASP A 33 -7.19 9.23 -1.10
N GLY A 34 -7.86 8.74 -2.14
CA GLY A 34 -7.18 8.27 -3.34
C GLY A 34 -6.43 9.35 -4.11
N PRO A 35 -7.08 10.49 -4.42
CA PRO A 35 -6.40 11.56 -5.18
C PRO A 35 -5.15 12.08 -4.50
N HIS A 36 -5.20 12.28 -3.20
CA HIS A 36 -4.03 12.73 -2.44
C HIS A 36 -2.91 11.70 -2.51
N GLY A 37 -3.26 10.41 -2.36
CA GLY A 37 -2.28 9.32 -2.47
C GLY A 37 -1.60 9.29 -3.84
N VAL A 38 -2.37 9.46 -4.91
CA VAL A 38 -1.82 9.48 -6.27
C VAL A 38 -0.85 10.66 -6.44
N GLU A 39 -1.19 11.82 -5.88
CA GLU A 39 -0.30 12.98 -5.95
C GLU A 39 1.02 12.74 -5.22
N ILE A 40 0.96 12.12 -4.05
CA ILE A 40 2.18 11.76 -3.32
C ILE A 40 3.03 10.79 -4.14
N ALA A 41 2.40 9.78 -4.74
CA ALA A 41 3.11 8.79 -5.55
C ALA A 41 3.79 9.44 -6.74
N ARG A 42 3.11 10.39 -7.39
CA ARG A 42 3.67 11.10 -8.53
C ARG A 42 4.92 11.88 -8.13
N ALA A 43 4.87 12.55 -6.97
CA ALA A 43 5.95 13.40 -6.51
C ALA A 43 7.13 12.63 -5.93
N LYS A 44 6.87 11.49 -5.26
CA LYS A 44 7.87 10.84 -4.43
C LYS A 44 8.24 9.42 -4.83
N THR A 45 7.56 8.84 -5.79
CA THR A 45 7.84 7.49 -6.32
C THR A 45 8.12 6.45 -5.22
N PRO A 46 7.09 6.06 -4.44
CA PRO A 46 7.30 5.12 -3.33
C PRO A 46 7.71 3.73 -3.83
N ALA A 47 8.43 2.99 -3.00
CA ALA A 47 8.79 1.61 -3.30
C ALA A 47 7.56 0.69 -3.23
N VAL A 48 6.64 0.98 -2.30
CA VAL A 48 5.41 0.21 -2.13
C VAL A 48 4.28 1.13 -1.74
N ALA A 49 3.07 0.82 -2.21
CA ALA A 49 1.85 1.52 -1.80
C ALA A 49 0.88 0.52 -1.20
N LEU A 50 0.43 0.80 0.02
CA LEU A 50 -0.61 0.04 0.70
C LEU A 50 -1.90 0.82 0.51
N VAL A 51 -2.89 0.22 -0.14
CA VAL A 51 -4.10 0.92 -0.56
C VAL A 51 -5.34 0.20 -0.03
N ASP A 52 -6.14 0.91 0.76
CA ASP A 52 -7.43 0.41 1.22
C ASP A 52 -8.38 0.31 0.01
N ILE A 53 -8.96 -0.87 -0.18
CA ILE A 53 -9.91 -1.10 -1.27
C ILE A 53 -11.19 -0.29 -1.06
N GLY A 54 -11.62 -0.11 0.18
CA GLY A 54 -12.90 0.51 0.53
C GLY A 54 -12.87 2.03 0.63
N LEU A 55 -11.97 2.71 -0.09
CA LEU A 55 -11.89 4.17 -0.03
C LEU A 55 -13.17 4.83 -0.55
N PRO A 56 -13.61 5.94 0.06
CA PRO A 56 -14.71 6.73 -0.48
C PRO A 56 -14.25 7.50 -1.73
N GLY A 57 -15.22 7.85 -2.57
CA GLY A 57 -14.91 8.54 -3.83
C GLY A 57 -14.34 7.56 -4.84
N ILE A 58 -13.10 7.76 -5.26
CA ILE A 58 -12.44 6.75 -6.08
C ILE A 58 -11.98 5.62 -5.16
N ASP A 59 -12.34 4.40 -5.51
CA ASP A 59 -12.02 3.24 -4.68
C ASP A 59 -10.57 2.79 -4.89
N GLY A 60 -10.15 1.80 -4.11
CA GLY A 60 -8.77 1.31 -4.18
C GLY A 60 -8.41 0.70 -5.53
N TYR A 61 -9.36 0.12 -6.25
CA TYR A 61 -9.09 -0.43 -7.59
C TYR A 61 -8.75 0.69 -8.58
N GLU A 62 -9.49 1.78 -8.54
CA GLU A 62 -9.20 2.93 -9.40
C GLU A 62 -7.87 3.58 -9.03
N VAL A 63 -7.57 3.67 -7.72
CA VAL A 63 -6.28 4.17 -7.27
C VAL A 63 -5.14 3.33 -7.86
N ALA A 64 -5.27 2.00 -7.82
CA ALA A 64 -4.24 1.12 -8.37
C ALA A 64 -4.03 1.37 -9.86
N ARG A 65 -5.12 1.52 -10.63
CA ARG A 65 -5.02 1.82 -12.05
C ARG A 65 -4.27 3.14 -12.31
N ARG A 66 -4.58 4.17 -11.52
CA ARG A 66 -3.91 5.47 -11.64
C ARG A 66 -2.44 5.38 -11.27
N LEU A 67 -2.10 4.62 -10.23
CA LEU A 67 -0.72 4.42 -9.84
C LEU A 67 0.07 3.68 -10.92
N ARG A 68 -0.54 2.69 -11.55
CA ARG A 68 0.10 1.96 -12.66
C ARG A 68 0.32 2.83 -13.90
N ALA A 69 -0.52 3.84 -14.09
CA ALA A 69 -0.40 4.74 -15.23
C ALA A 69 0.68 5.81 -15.03
N LEU A 70 1.21 5.98 -13.83
CA LEU A 70 2.24 6.97 -13.57
C LEU A 70 3.56 6.56 -14.24
N PRO A 71 4.30 7.53 -14.80
CA PRO A 71 5.62 7.23 -15.36
C PRO A 71 6.63 6.99 -14.26
N GLY A 72 7.72 6.31 -14.59
CA GLY A 72 8.83 6.08 -13.68
C GLY A 72 8.86 4.65 -13.15
N PRO A 73 9.66 4.43 -12.08
CA PRO A 73 9.82 3.10 -11.53
C PRO A 73 8.50 2.51 -11.02
N ARG A 74 8.34 1.22 -11.19
CA ARG A 74 7.14 0.51 -10.75
C ARG A 74 7.16 0.34 -9.23
N SER A 75 6.10 0.79 -8.56
CA SER A 75 5.88 0.52 -7.14
C SER A 75 5.21 -0.84 -6.99
N PHE A 76 5.48 -1.53 -5.88
CA PHE A 76 4.65 -2.67 -5.50
C PHE A 76 3.34 -2.16 -4.91
N LEU A 77 2.21 -2.72 -5.36
CA LEU A 77 0.90 -2.31 -4.85
C LEU A 77 0.30 -3.43 -4.03
N VAL A 78 -0.08 -3.12 -2.80
CA VAL A 78 -0.67 -4.06 -1.86
C VAL A 78 -2.08 -3.59 -1.51
N ALA A 79 -3.07 -4.43 -1.75
CA ALA A 79 -4.45 -4.11 -1.40
C ALA A 79 -4.70 -4.44 0.07
N LEU A 80 -5.29 -3.49 0.80
CA LEU A 80 -5.79 -3.73 2.15
C LEU A 80 -7.29 -3.97 2.03
N THR A 81 -7.75 -5.15 2.38
CA THR A 81 -9.13 -5.56 2.12
C THR A 81 -9.76 -6.17 3.36
N GLY A 82 -11.06 -5.92 3.55
CA GLY A 82 -11.84 -6.59 4.59
C GLY A 82 -12.35 -7.96 4.17
N TYR A 83 -12.14 -8.34 2.91
CA TYR A 83 -12.68 -9.57 2.35
C TYR A 83 -11.58 -10.38 1.69
N SER A 84 -11.76 -11.72 1.71
CA SER A 84 -10.86 -12.63 1.02
C SER A 84 -11.60 -13.45 -0.05
N ASP A 85 -12.67 -12.90 -0.58
CA ASP A 85 -13.46 -13.52 -1.64
C ASP A 85 -12.60 -13.66 -2.90
N PRO A 86 -12.66 -14.81 -3.60
CA PRO A 86 -11.90 -14.99 -4.84
C PRO A 86 -12.18 -13.93 -5.92
N ASP A 87 -13.40 -13.43 -5.99
CA ASP A 87 -13.75 -12.38 -6.96
C ASP A 87 -13.04 -11.07 -6.62
N ASP A 88 -12.95 -10.73 -5.34
CA ASP A 88 -12.24 -9.54 -4.90
C ASP A 88 -10.75 -9.64 -5.20
N ARG A 89 -10.16 -10.81 -5.02
CA ARG A 89 -8.76 -11.05 -5.36
C ARG A 89 -8.52 -10.86 -6.84
N ARG A 90 -9.40 -11.39 -7.69
CA ARG A 90 -9.28 -11.25 -9.13
C ARG A 90 -9.37 -9.79 -9.55
N ARG A 91 -10.33 -9.05 -8.98
CA ARG A 91 -10.46 -7.62 -9.25
C ARG A 91 -9.21 -6.85 -8.86
N ALA A 92 -8.60 -7.20 -7.72
CA ALA A 92 -7.37 -6.58 -7.28
C ALA A 92 -6.22 -6.84 -8.26
N GLU A 93 -6.07 -8.08 -8.69
CA GLU A 93 -5.03 -8.43 -9.66
C GLU A 93 -5.24 -7.69 -10.99
N GLU A 94 -6.48 -7.64 -11.49
CA GLU A 94 -6.80 -6.94 -12.73
C GLU A 94 -6.54 -5.44 -12.62
N ALA A 95 -6.74 -4.87 -11.44
CA ALA A 95 -6.47 -3.45 -11.22
C ALA A 95 -4.96 -3.14 -11.11
N GLY A 96 -4.12 -4.17 -10.92
CA GLY A 96 -2.69 -3.99 -10.89
C GLY A 96 -2.03 -4.21 -9.54
N PHE A 97 -2.75 -4.72 -8.54
CA PHE A 97 -2.16 -5.06 -7.25
C PHE A 97 -1.25 -6.28 -7.36
N ASP A 98 -0.13 -6.23 -6.66
CA ASP A 98 0.83 -7.34 -6.61
C ASP A 98 0.52 -8.31 -5.49
N ALA A 99 -0.16 -7.84 -4.44
CA ALA A 99 -0.48 -8.64 -3.27
C ALA A 99 -1.68 -8.05 -2.56
N HIS A 100 -2.19 -8.78 -1.57
CA HIS A 100 -3.27 -8.28 -0.73
C HIS A 100 -3.06 -8.72 0.71
N VAL A 101 -3.58 -7.92 1.64
CA VAL A 101 -3.57 -8.23 3.08
C VAL A 101 -5.00 -8.03 3.59
N VAL A 102 -5.51 -9.04 4.30
CA VAL A 102 -6.86 -8.97 4.87
C VAL A 102 -6.81 -8.25 6.21
N LYS A 103 -7.74 -7.31 6.42
CA LYS A 103 -7.86 -6.59 7.69
C LYS A 103 -8.53 -7.47 8.75
N PRO A 104 -8.18 -7.33 10.03
CA PRO A 104 -7.17 -6.42 10.56
C PRO A 104 -5.75 -6.87 10.20
N VAL A 105 -4.88 -5.90 9.93
CA VAL A 105 -3.53 -6.20 9.46
C VAL A 105 -2.69 -6.80 10.59
N ASP A 106 -2.14 -7.99 10.33
CA ASP A 106 -1.18 -8.61 11.24
C ASP A 106 0.20 -8.02 10.96
N PRO A 107 0.84 -7.37 11.97
CA PRO A 107 2.15 -6.76 11.76
C PRO A 107 3.19 -7.71 11.21
N ASP A 108 3.25 -8.93 11.71
CA ASP A 108 4.25 -9.90 11.24
C ASP A 108 4.00 -10.33 9.81
N GLU A 109 2.73 -10.50 9.44
CA GLU A 109 2.36 -10.83 8.07
C GLU A 109 2.77 -9.72 7.10
N LEU A 110 2.52 -8.47 7.48
CA LEU A 110 2.91 -7.33 6.64
C LEU A 110 4.42 -7.26 6.48
N THR A 111 5.17 -7.41 7.56
CA THR A 111 6.63 -7.40 7.52
C THR A 111 7.16 -8.49 6.58
N ARG A 112 6.62 -9.69 6.68
CA ARG A 112 7.03 -10.80 5.80
C ARG A 112 6.67 -10.54 4.35
N LEU A 113 5.50 -9.94 4.11
CA LEU A 113 5.07 -9.62 2.75
C LEU A 113 6.00 -8.61 2.09
N LEU A 114 6.35 -7.54 2.80
CA LEU A 114 7.26 -6.53 2.26
C LEU A 114 8.62 -7.13 1.94
N ALA A 115 9.10 -8.04 2.79
CA ALA A 115 10.36 -8.74 2.52
C ALA A 115 10.28 -9.61 1.26
N ARG A 116 9.15 -10.32 1.07
CA ARG A 116 8.96 -11.16 -0.13
C ARG A 116 8.88 -10.34 -1.40
N LEU A 117 8.35 -9.13 -1.33
CA LEU A 117 8.27 -8.24 -2.49
C LEU A 117 9.62 -7.58 -2.81
N GLY A 118 10.65 -7.86 -2.01
CA GLY A 118 11.96 -7.29 -2.23
C GLY A 118 12.11 -5.86 -1.72
N VAL A 119 11.20 -5.40 -0.87
CA VAL A 119 11.31 -4.07 -0.26
C VAL A 119 12.29 -4.19 0.90
N PRO A 120 13.48 -3.56 0.81
CA PRO A 120 14.47 -3.71 1.89
C PRO A 120 14.00 -3.02 3.16
N GLY A 121 14.12 -3.75 4.28
CA GLY A 121 13.90 -3.18 5.59
C GLY A 121 15.20 -2.70 6.20
N PRO A 122 15.13 -2.09 7.38
CA PRO A 122 16.34 -1.64 8.08
C PRO A 122 17.17 -2.85 8.47
N GLY A 123 18.49 -2.72 8.31
CA GLY A 123 19.40 -3.80 8.63
C GLY A 123 19.43 -4.94 7.64
N SER A 124 18.65 -4.88 6.56
CA SER A 124 18.74 -5.87 5.50
C SER A 124 19.99 -5.65 4.67
N PRO A 125 20.76 -6.70 4.40
CA PRO A 125 21.87 -6.57 3.45
C PRO A 125 21.29 -6.35 2.06
N GLU A 126 21.86 -5.43 1.34
CA GLU A 126 21.47 -5.15 -0.03
C GLU A 126 21.98 -6.23 -0.98
#